data_39c96932a7ddedb12cb8b7900b88a45f
#
_entry.id   39c96932a7ddedb12cb8b7900b88a45f
#
_cell.length_a   1.000
_cell.length_b   1.000
_cell.length_c   1.000
_cell.angle_alpha   90.00
_cell.angle_beta   90.00
_cell.angle_gamma   90.00
#
_symmetry.space_group_name_H-M   'P 1'
#
loop_
_entity.id
_entity.type
_entity.pdbx_description
1 polymer ?
#
loop_
_entity_poly.entity_id
_entity_poly.type
_entity_poly.pdbx_seq_one_letter_code
_entity_poly.pdbx_strand_id
1 'polypeptide(L)'
;MNYIRIGQLYQHIPTGIIRRAVLADNNHVSFKEDATSNYSHCSIEDFKKFWKPYKENNKTSNKVNHPSHYTWLKEKAGIEVIDITRWLPADISNAVKYLLRQGHTHEEGMSNNQKAIEDCKKAIWYINDYINNVLKKNER
;
A
#
# COMPACT_ATOMS: atom_id res chain seq x y z
N MET A 1 -1.63 -13.43 27.98
CA MET A 1 -2.81 -12.54 28.07
C MET A 1 -2.92 -11.75 26.79
N ASN A 2 -4.01 -11.90 26.02
CA ASN A 2 -4.23 -11.09 24.83
C ASN A 2 -4.75 -9.72 25.27
N TYR A 3 -3.88 -8.73 25.28
CA TYR A 3 -4.26 -7.35 25.56
C TYR A 3 -5.06 -6.79 24.40
N ILE A 4 -6.22 -6.19 24.70
CA ILE A 4 -7.01 -5.45 23.73
C ILE A 4 -6.28 -4.15 23.43
N ARG A 5 -5.96 -3.94 22.16
CA ARG A 5 -5.26 -2.73 21.71
C ARG A 5 -6.27 -1.71 21.22
N ILE A 6 -6.35 -0.57 21.90
CA ILE A 6 -7.16 0.56 21.46
C ILE A 6 -6.63 1.09 20.10
N GLY A 7 -7.53 1.44 19.22
CA GLY A 7 -7.22 1.85 17.85
C GLY A 7 -7.06 0.70 16.85
N GLN A 8 -6.95 -0.55 17.32
CA GLN A 8 -6.85 -1.73 16.44
C GLN A 8 -8.23 -2.15 15.94
N LEU A 9 -8.26 -2.68 14.71
CA LEU A 9 -9.43 -3.33 14.13
C LEU A 9 -9.56 -4.78 14.61
N TYR A 10 -10.79 -5.17 14.85
CA TYR A 10 -11.18 -6.53 15.21
C TYR A 10 -12.34 -7.00 14.34
N GLN A 11 -12.33 -8.27 13.97
CA GLN A 11 -13.40 -8.89 13.21
C GLN A 11 -14.24 -9.78 14.10
N HIS A 12 -15.55 -9.58 14.06
CA HIS A 12 -16.53 -10.46 14.71
C HIS A 12 -16.63 -11.77 13.94
N ILE A 13 -16.29 -12.87 14.59
CA ILE A 13 -16.14 -14.19 13.94
C ILE A 13 -17.46 -14.67 13.30
N PRO A 14 -18.62 -14.63 13.98
CA PRO A 14 -19.88 -15.11 13.41
C PRO A 14 -20.41 -14.29 12.23
N THR A 15 -20.25 -12.96 12.25
CA THR A 15 -20.86 -12.07 11.25
C THR A 15 -19.88 -11.50 10.23
N GLY A 16 -18.57 -11.61 10.48
CA GLY A 16 -17.55 -11.00 9.65
C GLY A 16 -17.41 -9.48 9.81
N ILE A 17 -18.25 -8.83 10.62
CA ILE A 17 -18.22 -7.38 10.83
C ILE A 17 -16.87 -6.95 11.41
N ILE A 18 -16.29 -5.89 10.86
CA ILE A 18 -15.02 -5.33 11.31
C ILE A 18 -15.29 -4.00 12.02
N ARG A 19 -14.70 -3.80 13.20
CA ARG A 19 -14.85 -2.58 14.00
C ARG A 19 -13.55 -2.21 14.68
N ARG A 20 -13.37 -0.91 14.94
CA ARG A 20 -12.20 -0.38 15.66
C ARG A 20 -12.50 -0.28 17.15
N ALA A 21 -11.68 -0.92 17.98
CA ALA A 21 -11.78 -0.77 19.42
C ALA A 21 -11.34 0.64 19.83
N VAL A 22 -12.20 1.39 20.50
CA VAL A 22 -11.94 2.78 20.92
C VAL A 22 -11.80 2.95 22.42
N LEU A 23 -12.38 2.04 23.18
CA LEU A 23 -12.27 1.98 24.64
C LEU A 23 -12.32 0.53 25.10
N ALA A 24 -11.58 0.20 26.13
CA ALA A 24 -11.70 -1.08 26.83
C ALA A 24 -11.44 -0.85 28.32
N ASP A 25 -12.29 -1.41 29.14
CA ASP A 25 -12.13 -1.51 30.58
C ASP A 25 -12.11 -2.97 31.03
N ASN A 26 -12.21 -3.23 32.33
CA ASN A 26 -12.16 -4.59 32.87
C ASN A 26 -13.40 -5.45 32.51
N ASN A 27 -14.49 -4.82 32.07
CA ASN A 27 -15.78 -5.47 31.87
C ASN A 27 -16.25 -5.42 30.40
N HIS A 28 -15.92 -4.34 29.67
CA HIS A 28 -16.46 -4.07 28.34
C HIS A 28 -15.41 -3.59 27.34
N VAL A 29 -15.71 -3.82 26.06
CA VAL A 29 -15.01 -3.24 24.91
C VAL A 29 -16.00 -2.42 24.12
N SER A 30 -15.63 -1.18 23.79
CA SER A 30 -16.42 -0.28 22.95
C SER A 30 -15.82 -0.18 21.56
N PHE A 31 -16.65 -0.18 20.55
CA PHE A 31 -16.27 -0.06 19.16
C PHE A 31 -16.93 1.17 18.53
N LYS A 32 -16.22 1.82 17.63
CA LYS A 32 -16.77 2.87 16.77
C LYS A 32 -17.30 2.24 15.48
N GLU A 33 -18.47 2.64 15.05
CA GLU A 33 -19.01 2.33 13.73
C GLU A 33 -18.48 3.35 12.73
N ASP A 34 -17.78 2.89 11.68
CA ASP A 34 -17.06 3.78 10.74
C ASP A 34 -17.97 4.77 9.97
N ALA A 35 -19.29 4.50 9.88
CA ALA A 35 -20.24 5.33 9.12
C ALA A 35 -21.11 6.26 9.99
N THR A 36 -21.09 6.11 11.30
CA THR A 36 -21.96 6.85 12.21
C THR A 36 -21.21 7.26 13.46
N SER A 37 -21.75 8.24 14.19
CA SER A 37 -21.22 8.61 15.52
C SER A 37 -21.61 7.61 16.61
N ASN A 38 -22.12 6.44 16.23
CA ASN A 38 -22.59 5.43 17.15
C ASN A 38 -21.47 4.55 17.68
N TYR A 39 -21.59 4.16 18.92
CA TYR A 39 -20.72 3.20 19.58
C TYR A 39 -21.51 1.95 19.90
N SER A 40 -20.89 0.79 19.70
CA SER A 40 -21.39 -0.50 20.16
C SER A 40 -20.49 -1.03 21.26
N HIS A 41 -21.05 -1.83 22.15
CA HIS A 41 -20.34 -2.39 23.29
C HIS A 41 -20.52 -3.90 23.33
N CYS A 42 -19.53 -4.63 23.81
CA CYS A 42 -19.66 -6.02 24.18
C CYS A 42 -18.93 -6.30 25.50
N SER A 43 -19.31 -7.39 26.18
CA SER A 43 -18.58 -7.83 27.36
C SER A 43 -17.16 -8.29 27.00
N ILE A 44 -16.24 -8.23 27.96
CA ILE A 44 -14.88 -8.79 27.77
C ILE A 44 -14.91 -10.28 27.44
N GLU A 45 -15.86 -11.02 27.99
CA GLU A 45 -16.04 -12.46 27.75
C GLU A 45 -16.47 -12.72 26.29
N ASP A 46 -17.47 -11.98 25.82
CA ASP A 46 -17.92 -12.06 24.42
C ASP A 46 -16.85 -11.59 23.45
N PHE A 47 -16.11 -10.54 23.82
CA PHE A 47 -14.99 -10.09 23.01
C PHE A 47 -13.96 -11.21 22.83
N LYS A 48 -13.51 -11.85 23.90
CA LYS A 48 -12.54 -12.95 23.83
C LYS A 48 -13.04 -14.14 23.04
N LYS A 49 -14.34 -14.39 23.03
CA LYS A 49 -14.99 -15.53 22.36
C LYS A 49 -15.26 -15.27 20.88
N PHE A 50 -15.71 -14.08 20.53
CA PHE A 50 -16.28 -13.80 19.21
C PHE A 50 -15.48 -12.79 18.38
N TRP A 51 -14.43 -12.16 18.91
CA TRP A 51 -13.64 -11.19 18.20
C TRP A 51 -12.18 -11.62 18.06
N LYS A 52 -11.63 -11.47 16.88
CA LYS A 52 -10.20 -11.70 16.59
C LYS A 52 -9.54 -10.44 16.05
N PRO A 53 -8.25 -10.22 16.32
CA PRO A 53 -7.53 -9.13 15.69
C PRO A 53 -7.68 -9.20 14.17
N TYR A 54 -8.10 -8.10 13.56
CA TYR A 54 -8.16 -7.95 12.13
C TYR A 54 -6.96 -7.10 11.68
N LYS A 55 -6.13 -7.69 10.87
CA LYS A 55 -5.16 -6.91 10.10
C LYS A 55 -5.89 -6.48 8.85
N GLU A 56 -6.11 -5.19 8.69
CA GLU A 56 -6.38 -4.67 7.37
C GLU A 56 -5.27 -5.23 6.47
N ASN A 57 -5.62 -6.24 5.70
CA ASN A 57 -4.84 -6.49 4.51
C ASN A 57 -5.12 -5.26 3.64
N ASN A 58 -4.31 -4.23 3.74
CA ASN A 58 -4.20 -3.13 2.79
C ASN A 58 -3.77 -3.67 1.41
N LYS A 59 -4.42 -4.75 0.97
CA LYS A 59 -4.40 -5.33 -0.36
C LYS A 59 -5.69 -5.02 -1.12
N THR A 60 -6.33 -3.91 -0.86
CA THR A 60 -6.83 -3.11 -1.96
C THR A 60 -5.70 -2.12 -2.28
N SER A 61 -4.56 -2.65 -2.73
CA SER A 61 -3.75 -1.88 -3.64
C SER A 61 -4.71 -1.55 -4.77
N ASN A 62 -5.20 -0.34 -4.76
CA ASN A 62 -5.86 0.22 -5.91
C ASN A 62 -4.77 0.22 -6.98
N LYS A 63 -4.75 -0.86 -7.79
CA LYS A 63 -3.67 -1.11 -8.77
C LYS A 63 -3.50 0.05 -9.74
N VAL A 64 -4.49 0.94 -9.76
CA VAL A 64 -4.53 2.12 -10.63
C VAL A 64 -4.13 3.39 -9.88
N ASN A 65 -4.69 3.62 -8.67
CA ASN A 65 -4.51 4.87 -7.92
C ASN A 65 -3.42 4.68 -6.90
N HIS A 66 -2.51 4.43 -6.55
CA HIS A 66 -1.47 4.21 -5.51
C HIS A 66 -0.93 2.77 -5.53
N PRO A 67 -0.23 2.36 -6.61
CA PRO A 67 0.39 1.05 -6.65
C PRO A 67 1.34 0.84 -5.47
N SER A 68 1.24 -0.32 -4.82
CA SER A 68 1.94 -0.62 -3.57
C SER A 68 3.47 -0.46 -3.65
N HIS A 69 4.05 -0.65 -4.82
CA HIS A 69 5.49 -0.51 -5.05
C HIS A 69 5.98 0.95 -5.10
N TYR A 70 5.08 1.93 -4.99
CA TYR A 70 5.42 3.36 -4.90
C TYR A 70 5.05 3.98 -3.55
N THR A 71 4.34 3.28 -2.66
CA THR A 71 3.91 3.84 -1.37
C THR A 71 5.08 4.28 -0.50
N TRP A 72 6.21 3.63 -0.62
CA TRP A 72 7.42 3.98 0.11
C TRP A 72 7.90 5.42 -0.18
N LEU A 73 7.70 5.91 -1.41
CA LEU A 73 8.10 7.27 -1.78
C LEU A 73 7.20 8.31 -1.08
N LYS A 74 5.89 8.04 -1.02
CA LYS A 74 4.94 8.85 -0.26
C LYS A 74 5.25 8.86 1.23
N GLU A 75 5.57 7.69 1.79
CA GLU A 75 5.93 7.54 3.21
C GLU A 75 7.24 8.25 3.57
N LYS A 76 8.25 8.20 2.69
CA LYS A 76 9.58 8.78 2.94
C LYS A 76 9.69 10.25 2.58
N ALA A 77 9.07 10.68 1.49
CA ALA A 77 9.24 12.01 0.91
C ALA A 77 7.93 12.82 0.80
N GLY A 78 6.78 12.24 1.14
CA GLY A 78 5.47 12.92 1.06
C GLY A 78 4.97 13.18 -0.37
N ILE A 79 5.63 12.63 -1.39
CA ILE A 79 5.30 12.81 -2.81
C ILE A 79 4.92 11.49 -3.47
N GLU A 80 4.15 11.58 -4.53
CA GLU A 80 3.79 10.42 -5.35
C GLU A 80 4.60 10.39 -6.66
N VAL A 81 4.76 9.20 -7.23
CA VAL A 81 5.50 9.05 -8.50
C VAL A 81 4.88 9.89 -9.59
N ILE A 82 3.55 10.03 -9.62
CA ILE A 82 2.86 10.85 -10.61
C ILE A 82 3.21 12.34 -10.50
N ASP A 83 3.55 12.84 -9.32
CA ASP A 83 3.93 14.24 -9.11
C ASP A 83 5.26 14.56 -9.81
N ILE A 84 6.12 13.57 -9.95
CA ILE A 84 7.38 13.67 -10.69
C ILE A 84 7.14 13.44 -12.17
N THR A 85 6.50 12.32 -12.50
CA THR A 85 6.48 11.79 -13.87
C THR A 85 5.59 12.56 -14.82
N ARG A 86 4.59 13.30 -14.33
CA ARG A 86 3.70 14.13 -15.17
C ARG A 86 4.42 15.25 -15.94
N TRP A 87 5.60 15.66 -15.48
CA TRP A 87 6.37 16.74 -16.07
C TRP A 87 7.48 16.25 -17.01
N LEU A 88 7.62 14.94 -17.18
CA LEU A 88 8.68 14.32 -17.97
C LEU A 88 8.15 13.80 -19.31
N PRO A 89 8.98 13.79 -20.37
CA PRO A 89 8.65 13.06 -21.59
C PRO A 89 8.29 11.60 -21.30
N ALA A 90 7.44 10.99 -22.13
CA ALA A 90 6.87 9.67 -21.87
C ALA A 90 7.92 8.59 -21.58
N ASP A 91 8.99 8.52 -22.36
CA ASP A 91 10.05 7.53 -22.17
C ASP A 91 10.83 7.77 -20.89
N ILE A 92 11.19 9.03 -20.60
CA ILE A 92 11.85 9.40 -19.34
C ILE A 92 10.94 9.14 -18.15
N SER A 93 9.65 9.44 -18.26
CA SER A 93 8.64 9.11 -17.26
C SER A 93 8.62 7.61 -16.94
N ASN A 94 8.65 6.76 -17.99
CA ASN A 94 8.68 5.32 -17.82
C ASN A 94 10.00 4.83 -17.20
N ALA A 95 11.13 5.36 -17.63
CA ALA A 95 12.43 5.06 -17.04
C ALA A 95 12.44 5.38 -15.54
N VAL A 96 11.99 6.58 -15.14
CA VAL A 96 11.88 6.99 -13.73
C VAL A 96 10.96 6.06 -12.93
N LYS A 97 9.81 5.65 -13.48
CA LYS A 97 8.91 4.68 -12.83
C LYS A 97 9.62 3.36 -12.54
N TYR A 98 10.38 2.82 -13.49
CA TYR A 98 11.14 1.58 -13.30
C TYR A 98 12.24 1.73 -12.25
N LEU A 99 12.96 2.84 -12.23
CA LEU A 99 13.97 3.11 -11.21
C LEU A 99 13.39 3.28 -9.80
N LEU A 100 12.24 3.95 -9.67
CA LEU A 100 11.60 4.16 -8.38
C LEU A 100 10.93 2.91 -7.80
N ARG A 101 10.50 1.96 -8.63
CA ARG A 101 9.91 0.70 -8.15
C ARG A 101 10.93 -0.41 -7.93
N GLN A 102 12.16 -0.24 -8.42
CA GLN A 102 13.25 -1.18 -8.27
C GLN A 102 13.47 -1.52 -6.78
N GLY A 103 13.51 -2.81 -6.45
CA GLY A 103 13.59 -3.28 -5.07
C GLY A 103 12.27 -3.27 -4.27
N HIS A 104 11.18 -2.73 -4.82
CA HIS A 104 9.85 -2.65 -4.20
C HIS A 104 8.79 -3.50 -4.91
N THR A 105 9.17 -4.28 -5.90
CA THR A 105 8.29 -5.20 -6.64
C THR A 105 8.69 -6.64 -6.38
N HIS A 106 7.67 -7.49 -6.30
CA HIS A 106 7.85 -8.94 -6.20
C HIS A 106 7.15 -9.61 -7.37
N GLU A 107 7.79 -10.63 -7.92
CA GLU A 107 7.23 -11.48 -8.96
C GLU A 107 7.45 -12.94 -8.58
N GLU A 108 6.41 -13.75 -8.71
CA GLU A 108 6.48 -15.17 -8.38
C GLU A 108 7.52 -15.87 -9.27
N GLY A 109 8.39 -16.68 -8.67
CA GLY A 109 9.49 -17.35 -9.37
C GLY A 109 10.76 -16.51 -9.59
N MET A 110 10.77 -15.24 -9.17
CA MET A 110 11.96 -14.38 -9.24
C MET A 110 12.48 -13.98 -7.86
N SER A 111 13.80 -13.93 -7.70
CA SER A 111 14.40 -13.27 -6.53
C SER A 111 14.25 -11.74 -6.64
N ASN A 112 14.29 -11.04 -5.48
CA ASN A 112 14.23 -9.59 -5.45
C ASN A 112 15.33 -8.93 -6.30
N ASN A 113 16.54 -9.50 -6.29
CA ASN A 113 17.65 -9.00 -7.10
C ASN A 113 17.42 -9.21 -8.61
N GLN A 114 16.87 -10.34 -9.01
CA GLN A 114 16.51 -10.58 -10.42
C GLN A 114 15.46 -9.58 -10.90
N LYS A 115 14.45 -9.32 -10.08
CA LYS A 115 13.42 -8.33 -10.40
C LYS A 115 13.97 -6.91 -10.45
N ALA A 116 14.86 -6.55 -9.54
CA ALA A 116 15.53 -5.25 -9.54
C ALA A 116 16.39 -5.06 -10.81
N ILE A 117 17.14 -6.10 -11.21
CA ILE A 117 17.92 -6.07 -12.46
C ILE A 117 17.02 -5.92 -13.68
N GLU A 118 15.88 -6.61 -13.71
CA GLU A 118 14.91 -6.47 -14.80
C GLU A 118 14.36 -5.05 -14.91
N ASP A 119 13.98 -4.44 -13.78
CA ASP A 119 13.48 -3.06 -13.75
C ASP A 119 14.56 -2.06 -14.20
N CYS A 120 15.81 -2.25 -13.79
CA CYS A 120 16.93 -1.44 -14.29
C CYS A 120 17.13 -1.58 -15.82
N LYS A 121 17.03 -2.81 -16.35
CA LYS A 121 17.13 -3.03 -17.81
C LYS A 121 16.01 -2.34 -18.57
N LYS A 122 14.78 -2.37 -18.05
CA LYS A 122 13.65 -1.63 -18.63
C LYS A 122 13.89 -0.12 -18.62
N ALA A 123 14.40 0.42 -17.52
CA ALA A 123 14.76 1.85 -17.46
C ALA A 123 15.81 2.23 -18.52
N ILE A 124 16.86 1.43 -18.67
CA ILE A 124 17.91 1.63 -19.68
C ILE A 124 17.30 1.58 -21.10
N TRP A 125 16.37 0.66 -21.35
CA TRP A 125 15.71 0.55 -22.65
C TRP A 125 14.96 1.84 -23.00
N TYR A 126 14.15 2.38 -22.10
CA TYR A 126 13.42 3.63 -22.31
C TYR A 126 14.35 4.83 -22.50
N ILE A 127 15.45 4.91 -21.73
CA ILE A 127 16.45 5.97 -21.90
C ILE A 127 17.09 5.90 -23.29
N ASN A 128 17.47 4.70 -23.75
CA ASN A 128 18.04 4.52 -25.08
C ASN A 128 17.04 4.84 -26.20
N ASP A 129 15.76 4.48 -26.03
CA ASP A 129 14.72 4.84 -26.99
C ASP A 129 14.57 6.35 -27.10
N TYR A 130 14.51 7.05 -25.97
CA TYR A 130 14.47 8.51 -25.92
C TYR A 130 15.66 9.17 -26.65
N ILE A 131 16.88 8.70 -26.38
CA ILE A 131 18.08 9.21 -27.04
C ILE A 131 18.01 9.00 -28.56
N ASN A 132 17.65 7.79 -29.01
CA ASN A 132 17.74 7.43 -30.41
C ASN A 132 16.56 7.93 -31.25
N ASN A 133 15.37 7.96 -30.69
CA ASN A 133 14.15 8.24 -31.40
C ASN A 133 13.59 9.64 -31.17
N VAL A 134 14.02 10.33 -30.14
CA VAL A 134 13.59 11.70 -29.84
C VAL A 134 14.73 12.68 -30.01
N LEU A 135 15.81 12.57 -29.20
CA LEU A 135 16.87 13.56 -29.20
C LEU A 135 17.63 13.59 -30.53
N LYS A 136 18.11 12.45 -31.02
CA LYS A 136 18.86 12.38 -32.29
C LYS A 136 18.06 12.74 -33.54
N LYS A 137 16.73 12.59 -33.49
CA LYS A 137 15.88 13.03 -34.62
C LYS A 137 15.71 14.55 -34.65
N ASN A 138 15.76 15.19 -33.49
CA ASN A 138 15.62 16.64 -33.39
C ASN A 138 16.93 17.40 -33.73
N GLU A 139 18.05 16.67 -33.88
CA GLU A 139 19.34 17.25 -34.31
C GLU A 139 19.51 17.30 -35.84
N ARG A 140 18.56 16.79 -36.62
CA ARG A 140 18.54 16.81 -38.10
C ARG A 140 17.61 17.90 -38.61
#